data_354f384e33fb069ad159b070a0150c25
#
_entry.id   354f384e33fb069ad159b070a0150c25
#
_cell.length_a   1.000
_cell.length_b   1.000
_cell.length_c   1.000
_cell.angle_alpha   90.00
_cell.angle_beta   90.00
_cell.angle_gamma   90.00
#
_symmetry.space_group_name_H-M   'P 1'
#
loop_
_entity.id
_entity.type
_entity.pdbx_description
1 polymer ?
#
loop_
_entity_poly.entity_id
_entity_poly.type
_entity_poly.pdbx_seq_one_letter_code
_entity_poly.pdbx_strand_id
1 'polypeptide(L)'
;SHSPSFNKRMPYRINCTDDTGAISIVYFNLRGPYLKKIFPVGRQKVISGKFEKFNENFQITHPQHVVDLENLDSVKKIECIYPLTAGLTSKTIQKSINSALINLDPLPEWIPDDKIKTNNWPNWNEAIKKIHNPVNTSDSVNSLFLERLVFDELLAQQLTIRLIKNKI
;
A
#
# COMPACT_ATOMS: atom_id res chain seq x y z
N SER A 1 18.45 21.87 -0.21
CA SER A 1 19.83 21.75 0.32
C SER A 1 19.95 20.53 1.23
N HIS A 2 21.18 19.99 1.35
CA HIS A 2 21.49 18.86 2.23
C HIS A 2 22.19 19.35 3.50
N SER A 3 21.75 18.84 4.64
CA SER A 3 22.37 19.05 5.95
C SER A 3 22.83 17.70 6.53
N PRO A 4 24.07 17.28 6.19
CA PRO A 4 24.60 16.02 6.68
C PRO A 4 24.85 16.08 8.19
N SER A 5 24.55 15.00 8.88
CA SER A 5 24.90 14.87 10.29
C SER A 5 26.32 14.33 10.43
N PHE A 6 27.12 14.97 11.28
CA PHE A 6 28.44 14.48 11.68
C PHE A 6 28.37 13.38 12.73
N ASN A 7 27.22 13.22 13.40
CA ASN A 7 27.02 12.22 14.43
C ASN A 7 26.03 11.16 13.93
N LYS A 8 26.37 9.87 14.06
CA LYS A 8 25.52 8.73 13.68
C LYS A 8 24.15 8.71 14.38
N ARG A 9 24.02 9.37 15.53
CA ARG A 9 22.75 9.49 16.27
C ARG A 9 21.84 10.59 15.78
N MET A 10 22.35 11.53 14.97
CA MET A 10 21.54 12.62 14.43
C MET A 10 21.03 12.26 13.02
N PRO A 11 19.79 12.62 12.70
CA PRO A 11 19.24 12.33 11.39
C PRO A 11 19.88 13.17 10.29
N TYR A 12 19.91 12.63 9.08
CA TYR A 12 20.24 13.37 7.89
C TYR A 12 19.01 14.20 7.47
N ARG A 13 19.21 15.49 7.23
CA ARG A 13 18.12 16.39 6.82
C ARG A 13 18.34 16.90 5.40
N ILE A 14 17.24 17.02 4.66
CA ILE A 14 17.21 17.59 3.33
C ILE A 14 16.13 18.68 3.35
N ASN A 15 16.52 19.91 3.16
CA ASN A 15 15.58 21.02 3.14
C ASN A 15 15.10 21.24 1.70
N CYS A 16 13.80 21.14 1.53
CA CYS A 16 13.06 21.34 0.29
C CYS A 16 12.19 22.59 0.42
N THR A 17 12.02 23.30 -0.67
CA THR A 17 11.17 24.51 -0.74
C THR A 17 10.35 24.44 -2.01
N ASP A 18 9.14 24.96 -1.95
CA ASP A 18 8.29 25.24 -3.09
C ASP A 18 7.65 26.64 -2.93
N ASP A 19 6.69 26.97 -3.78
CA ASP A 19 6.01 28.28 -3.76
C ASP A 19 5.12 28.47 -2.52
N THR A 20 4.83 27.39 -1.78
CA THR A 20 3.96 27.40 -0.59
C THR A 20 4.74 27.47 0.72
N GLY A 21 6.02 27.04 0.72
CA GLY A 21 6.84 27.06 1.92
C GLY A 21 8.05 26.13 1.90
N ALA A 22 8.55 25.84 3.10
CA ALA A 22 9.72 25.00 3.30
C ALA A 22 9.38 23.77 4.16
N ILE A 23 9.99 22.65 3.83
CA ILE A 23 9.86 21.39 4.55
C ILE A 23 11.20 20.68 4.68
N SER A 24 11.41 20.01 5.81
CA SER A 24 12.58 19.14 6.03
C SER A 24 12.24 17.67 5.84
N ILE A 25 12.96 17.01 4.95
CA ILE A 25 12.90 15.55 4.82
C ILE A 25 13.97 14.95 5.72
N VAL A 26 13.55 14.04 6.61
CA VAL A 26 14.39 13.51 7.70
C VAL A 26 14.61 12.02 7.51
N TYR A 27 15.86 11.61 7.52
CA TYR A 27 16.24 10.20 7.44
C TYR A 27 17.16 9.81 8.59
N PHE A 28 16.81 8.72 9.27
CA PHE A 28 17.67 8.05 10.24
C PHE A 28 18.41 6.89 9.58
N ASN A 29 19.66 6.66 9.95
CA ASN A 29 20.46 5.50 9.53
C ASN A 29 20.68 5.34 8.01
N LEU A 30 20.52 6.40 7.20
CA LEU A 30 20.83 6.35 5.78
C LEU A 30 22.11 7.11 5.43
N ARG A 31 22.82 6.61 4.40
CA ARG A 31 24.10 7.18 3.97
C ARG A 31 23.88 8.40 3.06
N GLY A 32 24.66 9.46 3.32
CA GLY A 32 24.59 10.71 2.56
C GLY A 32 24.73 10.58 1.04
N PRO A 33 25.66 9.77 0.50
CA PRO A 33 25.80 9.57 -0.95
C PRO A 33 24.52 9.05 -1.62
N TYR A 34 23.84 8.11 -0.98
CA TYR A 34 22.55 7.58 -1.45
C TYR A 34 21.46 8.66 -1.49
N LEU A 35 21.35 9.46 -0.42
CA LEU A 35 20.38 10.53 -0.33
C LEU A 35 20.65 11.65 -1.34
N LYS A 36 21.91 11.97 -1.62
CA LYS A 36 22.26 12.94 -2.68
C LYS A 36 21.86 12.47 -4.07
N LYS A 37 21.88 11.16 -4.32
CA LYS A 37 21.40 10.58 -5.59
C LYS A 37 19.88 10.68 -5.71
N ILE A 38 19.14 10.43 -4.62
CA ILE A 38 17.66 10.51 -4.63
C ILE A 38 17.18 11.96 -4.68
N PHE A 39 17.86 12.87 -3.97
CA PHE A 39 17.53 14.28 -3.89
C PHE A 39 18.65 15.16 -4.48
N PRO A 40 18.87 15.15 -5.79
CA PRO A 40 19.83 16.07 -6.39
C PRO A 40 19.37 17.53 -6.17
N VAL A 41 20.33 18.39 -5.82
CA VAL A 41 20.04 19.81 -5.56
C VAL A 41 19.53 20.47 -6.84
N GLY A 42 18.51 21.32 -6.71
CA GLY A 42 17.90 22.03 -7.82
C GLY A 42 16.93 21.21 -8.67
N ARG A 43 16.65 19.95 -8.30
CA ARG A 43 15.63 19.13 -8.97
C ARG A 43 14.32 19.14 -8.19
N GLN A 44 13.22 19.18 -8.93
CA GLN A 44 11.88 19.00 -8.36
C GLN A 44 11.64 17.52 -8.11
N LYS A 45 11.04 17.21 -6.96
CA LYS A 45 10.64 15.85 -6.56
C LYS A 45 9.25 15.85 -5.98
N VAL A 46 8.50 14.79 -6.27
CA VAL A 46 7.24 14.50 -5.59
C VAL A 46 7.55 13.63 -4.37
N ILE A 47 7.09 14.08 -3.21
CA ILE A 47 7.36 13.41 -1.94
C ILE A 47 6.02 13.07 -1.29
N SER A 48 5.85 11.81 -0.92
CA SER A 48 4.69 11.34 -0.17
C SER A 48 5.12 10.74 1.16
N GLY A 49 4.46 11.13 2.23
CA GLY A 49 4.76 10.65 3.57
C GLY A 49 3.94 11.36 4.63
N LYS A 50 4.11 10.92 5.88
CA LYS A 50 3.42 11.55 7.02
C LYS A 50 4.00 12.92 7.30
N PHE A 51 3.15 13.94 7.21
CA PHE A 51 3.50 15.32 7.51
C PHE A 51 3.42 15.56 9.01
N GLU A 52 4.49 16.11 9.59
CA GLU A 52 4.61 16.36 11.02
C GLU A 52 5.19 17.75 11.28
N LYS A 53 4.77 18.38 12.38
CA LYS A 53 5.38 19.62 12.88
C LYS A 53 6.33 19.27 14.02
N PHE A 54 7.59 19.67 13.91
CA PHE A 54 8.62 19.47 14.92
C PHE A 54 9.41 20.76 15.14
N ASN A 55 9.40 21.29 16.36
CA ASN A 55 10.08 22.55 16.73
C ASN A 55 9.80 23.68 15.74
N GLU A 56 8.51 23.98 15.49
CA GLU A 56 8.02 25.02 14.57
C GLU A 56 8.31 24.76 13.06
N ASN A 57 9.07 23.72 12.72
CA ASN A 57 9.37 23.36 11.36
C ASN A 57 8.51 22.18 10.89
N PHE A 58 8.12 22.21 9.63
CA PHE A 58 7.44 21.08 9.00
C PHE A 58 8.44 20.05 8.53
N GLN A 59 8.13 18.78 8.76
CA GLN A 59 8.98 17.68 8.31
C GLN A 59 8.19 16.45 7.86
N ILE A 60 8.83 15.65 7.02
CA ILE A 60 8.42 14.28 6.69
C ILE A 60 9.58 13.37 7.06
N THR A 61 9.31 12.41 7.96
CA THR A 61 10.31 11.42 8.39
C THR A 61 10.12 10.15 7.58
N HIS A 62 11.19 9.67 6.94
CA HIS A 62 11.19 8.47 6.09
C HIS A 62 10.03 8.46 5.08
N PRO A 63 9.97 9.37 4.11
CA PRO A 63 8.89 9.41 3.13
C PRO A 63 8.69 8.07 2.45
N GLN A 64 7.44 7.71 2.21
CA GLN A 64 7.06 6.45 1.57
C GLN A 64 7.46 6.43 0.09
N HIS A 65 7.26 7.56 -0.59
CA HIS A 65 7.61 7.73 -1.99
C HIS A 65 8.40 9.02 -2.21
N VAL A 66 9.43 8.90 -3.04
CA VAL A 66 10.20 10.03 -3.57
C VAL A 66 10.43 9.74 -5.04
N VAL A 67 9.78 10.48 -5.91
CA VAL A 67 9.83 10.28 -7.36
C VAL A 67 10.08 11.59 -8.10
N ASP A 68 10.53 11.51 -9.33
CA ASP A 68 10.59 12.67 -10.22
C ASP A 68 9.18 13.11 -10.64
N LEU A 69 9.01 14.37 -10.99
CA LEU A 69 7.73 14.95 -11.36
C LEU A 69 7.06 14.17 -12.51
N GLU A 70 7.84 13.68 -13.44
CA GLU A 70 7.40 12.85 -14.57
C GLU A 70 6.69 11.56 -14.13
N ASN A 71 7.01 11.08 -12.94
CA ASN A 71 6.46 9.85 -12.36
C ASN A 71 5.35 10.11 -11.33
N LEU A 72 4.77 11.31 -11.32
CA LEU A 72 3.70 11.70 -10.38
C LEU A 72 2.54 10.70 -10.36
N ASP A 73 2.10 10.21 -11.51
CA ASP A 73 0.97 9.29 -11.62
C ASP A 73 1.27 7.91 -10.99
N SER A 74 2.53 7.56 -10.83
CA SER A 74 2.92 6.33 -10.11
C SER A 74 2.63 6.40 -8.60
N VAL A 75 2.56 7.61 -8.05
CA VAL A 75 2.32 7.87 -6.62
C VAL A 75 0.85 8.20 -6.31
N LYS A 76 0.08 8.60 -7.31
CA LYS A 76 -1.37 8.90 -7.19
C LYS A 76 -2.24 7.65 -7.18
N LYS A 77 -1.68 6.48 -6.93
CA LYS A 77 -2.44 5.23 -6.87
C LYS A 77 -2.98 4.99 -5.47
N ILE A 78 -4.17 4.39 -5.42
CA ILE A 78 -4.70 3.87 -4.16
C ILE A 78 -3.88 2.63 -3.82
N GLU A 79 -3.29 2.61 -2.63
CA GLU A 79 -2.50 1.49 -2.14
C GLU A 79 -3.22 0.79 -1.00
N CYS A 80 -3.30 -0.54 -1.08
CA CYS A 80 -3.76 -1.34 0.03
C CYS A 80 -2.74 -1.30 1.17
N ILE A 81 -3.21 -1.04 2.39
CA ILE A 81 -2.39 -1.07 3.59
C ILE A 81 -2.55 -2.42 4.27
N TYR A 82 -1.43 -3.11 4.47
CA TYR A 82 -1.38 -4.41 5.14
C TYR A 82 -0.75 -4.29 6.52
N PRO A 83 -1.21 -5.09 7.50
CA PRO A 83 -0.54 -5.20 8.79
C PRO A 83 0.92 -5.64 8.60
N LEU A 84 1.83 -4.98 9.30
CA LEU A 84 3.26 -5.24 9.20
C LEU A 84 3.77 -5.91 10.46
N THR A 85 4.74 -6.83 10.28
CA THR A 85 5.54 -7.39 11.36
C THR A 85 6.97 -6.86 11.28
N ALA A 86 7.74 -7.00 12.36
CA ALA A 86 9.13 -6.56 12.39
C ALA A 86 9.94 -7.16 11.24
N GLY A 87 10.71 -6.32 10.55
CA GLY A 87 11.56 -6.71 9.43
C GLY A 87 10.88 -6.71 8.05
N LEU A 88 9.55 -6.51 7.97
CA LEU A 88 8.83 -6.38 6.70
C LEU A 88 8.45 -4.94 6.40
N THR A 89 8.59 -4.55 5.13
CA THR A 89 8.14 -3.24 4.64
C THR A 89 6.85 -3.38 3.83
N SER A 90 6.04 -2.33 3.79
CA SER A 90 4.83 -2.28 2.96
C SER A 90 5.12 -2.63 1.49
N LYS A 91 6.21 -2.11 0.93
CA LYS A 91 6.65 -2.42 -0.43
C LYS A 91 6.94 -3.90 -0.65
N THR A 92 7.55 -4.57 0.32
CA THR A 92 7.85 -6.00 0.24
C THR A 92 6.57 -6.81 0.18
N ILE A 93 5.62 -6.52 1.09
CA ILE A 93 4.33 -7.22 1.12
C ILE A 93 3.53 -6.96 -0.15
N GLN A 94 3.41 -5.71 -0.59
CA GLN A 94 2.73 -5.36 -1.83
C GLN A 94 3.31 -6.09 -3.05
N LYS A 95 4.65 -6.11 -3.17
CA LYS A 95 5.31 -6.82 -4.27
C LYS A 95 5.01 -8.32 -4.25
N SER A 96 5.02 -8.93 -3.07
CA SER A 96 4.71 -10.36 -2.91
C SER A 96 3.26 -10.67 -3.28
N ILE A 97 2.30 -9.85 -2.80
CA ILE A 97 0.88 -10.00 -3.13
C ILE A 97 0.65 -9.83 -4.63
N ASN A 98 1.21 -8.78 -5.25
CA ASN A 98 1.07 -8.56 -6.68
C ASN A 98 1.64 -9.72 -7.49
N SER A 99 2.78 -10.28 -7.09
CA SER A 99 3.35 -11.46 -7.73
C SER A 99 2.45 -12.70 -7.58
N ALA A 100 1.85 -12.90 -6.42
CA ALA A 100 0.91 -13.99 -6.18
C ALA A 100 -0.36 -13.84 -7.04
N LEU A 101 -0.92 -12.63 -7.13
CA LEU A 101 -2.12 -12.35 -7.93
C LEU A 101 -1.92 -12.51 -9.43
N ILE A 102 -0.71 -12.25 -9.95
CA ILE A 102 -0.36 -12.48 -11.36
C ILE A 102 -0.36 -13.97 -11.66
N ASN A 103 0.15 -14.80 -10.74
CA ASN A 103 0.28 -16.25 -10.88
C ASN A 103 -0.93 -17.01 -10.29
N LEU A 104 -2.03 -16.31 -9.99
CA LEU A 104 -3.22 -16.92 -9.43
C LEU A 104 -3.97 -17.73 -10.48
N ASP A 105 -3.97 -19.04 -10.34
CA ASP A 105 -4.73 -19.94 -11.20
C ASP A 105 -6.24 -19.70 -11.04
N PRO A 106 -7.01 -19.77 -12.13
CA PRO A 106 -8.46 -19.67 -12.05
C PRO A 106 -9.03 -20.88 -11.30
N LEU A 107 -9.82 -20.61 -10.27
CA LEU A 107 -10.57 -21.64 -9.56
C LEU A 107 -11.94 -21.86 -10.23
N PRO A 108 -12.45 -23.10 -10.25
CA PRO A 108 -13.81 -23.37 -10.69
C PRO A 108 -14.81 -22.66 -9.77
N GLU A 109 -15.92 -22.21 -10.34
CA GLU A 109 -16.97 -21.57 -9.56
C GLU A 109 -17.71 -22.62 -8.71
N TRP A 110 -17.88 -22.36 -7.41
CA TRP A 110 -18.55 -23.24 -6.44
C TRP A 110 -19.90 -22.71 -5.98
N ILE A 111 -20.24 -21.47 -6.33
CA ILE A 111 -21.56 -20.89 -6.03
C ILE A 111 -22.50 -21.14 -7.21
N PRO A 112 -23.75 -21.56 -6.96
CA PRO A 112 -24.75 -21.73 -8.01
C PRO A 112 -24.96 -20.44 -8.82
N ASP A 113 -25.13 -20.59 -10.12
CA ASP A 113 -25.28 -19.48 -11.08
C ASP A 113 -26.45 -18.55 -10.76
N ASP A 114 -27.55 -19.08 -10.26
CA ASP A 114 -28.72 -18.29 -9.85
C ASP A 114 -28.38 -17.31 -8.72
N LYS A 115 -27.57 -17.75 -7.74
CA LYS A 115 -27.07 -16.91 -6.65
C LYS A 115 -26.15 -15.81 -7.15
N ILE A 116 -25.20 -16.14 -8.02
CA ILE A 116 -24.26 -15.18 -8.61
C ILE A 116 -25.05 -14.11 -9.37
N LYS A 117 -26.00 -14.52 -10.20
CA LYS A 117 -26.82 -13.59 -11.00
C LYS A 117 -27.71 -12.70 -10.13
N THR A 118 -28.35 -13.27 -9.11
CA THR A 118 -29.25 -12.54 -8.21
C THR A 118 -28.52 -11.44 -7.45
N ASN A 119 -27.30 -11.73 -6.98
CA ASN A 119 -26.51 -10.78 -6.21
C ASN A 119 -25.56 -9.96 -7.09
N ASN A 120 -25.52 -10.21 -8.39
CA ASN A 120 -24.61 -9.57 -9.33
C ASN A 120 -23.12 -9.66 -8.90
N TRP A 121 -22.74 -10.80 -8.33
CA TRP A 121 -21.41 -11.04 -7.85
C TRP A 121 -20.41 -11.33 -8.99
N PRO A 122 -19.17 -10.82 -8.88
CA PRO A 122 -18.08 -11.23 -9.76
C PRO A 122 -17.63 -12.67 -9.43
N ASN A 123 -16.84 -13.26 -10.33
CA ASN A 123 -16.14 -14.51 -9.97
C ASN A 123 -15.08 -14.26 -8.89
N TRP A 124 -14.66 -15.33 -8.21
CA TRP A 124 -13.71 -15.23 -7.09
C TRP A 124 -12.36 -14.60 -7.49
N ASN A 125 -11.81 -15.01 -8.64
CA ASN A 125 -10.52 -14.47 -9.12
C ASN A 125 -10.59 -12.97 -9.39
N GLU A 126 -11.67 -12.50 -9.94
CA GLU A 126 -11.90 -11.08 -10.17
C GLU A 126 -12.05 -10.34 -8.85
N ALA A 127 -12.83 -10.89 -7.91
CA ALA A 127 -13.04 -10.30 -6.60
C ALA A 127 -11.72 -10.12 -5.84
N ILE A 128 -10.90 -11.16 -5.74
CA ILE A 128 -9.63 -11.10 -5.02
C ILE A 128 -8.64 -10.11 -5.67
N LYS A 129 -8.56 -10.08 -7.01
CA LYS A 129 -7.69 -9.14 -7.73
C LYS A 129 -8.11 -7.69 -7.52
N LYS A 130 -9.40 -7.41 -7.55
CA LYS A 130 -9.95 -6.05 -7.39
C LYS A 130 -9.75 -5.50 -5.98
N ILE A 131 -9.96 -6.31 -4.93
CA ILE A 131 -9.75 -5.88 -3.55
C ILE A 131 -8.29 -5.51 -3.28
N HIS A 132 -7.35 -6.24 -3.87
CA HIS A 132 -5.92 -5.96 -3.71
C HIS A 132 -5.37 -4.87 -4.64
N ASN A 133 -6.11 -4.51 -5.70
CA ASN A 133 -5.75 -3.45 -6.65
C ASN A 133 -6.96 -2.54 -6.91
N PRO A 134 -7.45 -1.80 -5.90
CA PRO A 134 -8.58 -0.90 -6.06
C PRO A 134 -8.22 0.26 -6.99
N VAL A 135 -9.13 0.61 -7.87
CA VAL A 135 -9.00 1.77 -8.77
C VAL A 135 -9.58 3.02 -8.11
N ASN A 136 -10.67 2.84 -7.35
CA ASN A 136 -11.36 3.90 -6.63
C ASN A 136 -11.48 3.54 -5.15
N THR A 137 -11.62 4.54 -4.29
CA THR A 137 -11.86 4.33 -2.85
C THR A 137 -13.19 3.61 -2.57
N SER A 138 -14.18 3.75 -3.45
CA SER A 138 -15.45 3.03 -3.38
C SER A 138 -15.31 1.53 -3.66
N ASP A 139 -14.28 1.11 -4.37
CA ASP A 139 -14.06 -0.31 -4.71
C ASP A 139 -13.68 -1.16 -3.49
N SER A 140 -13.26 -0.54 -2.39
CA SER A 140 -12.70 -1.26 -1.24
C SER A 140 -13.67 -1.47 -0.07
N VAL A 141 -14.69 -0.62 0.13
CA VAL A 141 -15.47 -0.62 1.39
C VAL A 141 -16.89 -1.15 1.23
N ASN A 142 -17.54 -0.94 0.08
CA ASN A 142 -18.92 -1.39 -0.20
C ASN A 142 -19.03 -2.03 -1.57
N SER A 143 -18.04 -2.83 -1.95
CA SER A 143 -18.02 -3.39 -3.28
C SER A 143 -18.61 -4.79 -3.30
N LEU A 144 -19.25 -5.13 -4.40
CA LEU A 144 -19.69 -6.49 -4.71
C LEU A 144 -18.53 -7.51 -4.62
N PHE A 145 -17.30 -7.04 -4.81
CA PHE A 145 -16.09 -7.84 -4.66
C PHE A 145 -15.85 -8.27 -3.20
N LEU A 146 -16.00 -7.34 -2.24
CA LEU A 146 -15.88 -7.65 -0.81
C LEU A 146 -17.03 -8.53 -0.36
N GLU A 147 -18.26 -8.23 -0.75
CA GLU A 147 -19.45 -9.00 -0.43
C GLU A 147 -19.30 -10.45 -0.88
N ARG A 148 -18.82 -10.67 -2.11
CA ARG A 148 -18.53 -11.99 -2.64
C ARG A 148 -17.52 -12.74 -1.76
N LEU A 149 -16.40 -12.16 -1.39
CA LEU A 149 -15.37 -12.81 -0.59
C LEU A 149 -15.83 -13.08 0.85
N VAL A 150 -16.61 -12.18 1.45
CA VAL A 150 -17.22 -12.39 2.77
C VAL A 150 -18.18 -13.57 2.73
N PHE A 151 -18.99 -13.67 1.68
CA PHE A 151 -19.89 -14.82 1.50
C PHE A 151 -19.11 -16.13 1.40
N ASP A 152 -18.03 -16.18 0.60
CA ASP A 152 -17.18 -17.37 0.46
C ASP A 152 -16.58 -17.81 1.79
N GLU A 153 -16.06 -16.87 2.57
CA GLU A 153 -15.48 -17.15 3.89
C GLU A 153 -16.52 -17.70 4.87
N LEU A 154 -17.70 -17.07 4.94
CA LEU A 154 -18.78 -17.53 5.79
C LEU A 154 -19.30 -18.91 5.37
N LEU A 155 -19.40 -19.16 4.07
CA LEU A 155 -19.80 -20.46 3.53
C LEU A 155 -18.78 -21.55 3.94
N ALA A 156 -17.50 -21.29 3.75
CA ALA A 156 -16.43 -22.21 4.13
C ALA A 156 -16.45 -22.52 5.63
N GLN A 157 -16.65 -21.53 6.49
CA GLN A 157 -16.77 -21.71 7.93
C GLN A 157 -18.00 -22.58 8.30
N GLN A 158 -19.16 -22.30 7.71
CA GLN A 158 -20.38 -23.07 7.98
C GLN A 158 -20.26 -24.52 7.50
N LEU A 159 -19.68 -24.75 6.32
CA LEU A 159 -19.41 -26.09 5.82
C LEU A 159 -18.46 -26.86 6.75
N THR A 160 -17.39 -26.22 7.20
CA THR A 160 -16.43 -26.81 8.14
C THR A 160 -17.12 -27.26 9.44
N ILE A 161 -17.93 -26.37 10.04
CA ILE A 161 -18.67 -26.69 11.26
C ILE A 161 -19.63 -27.88 11.05
N ARG A 162 -20.35 -27.91 9.92
CA ARG A 162 -21.25 -29.04 9.61
C ARG A 162 -20.51 -30.37 9.41
N LEU A 163 -19.38 -30.34 8.70
CA LEU A 163 -18.56 -31.52 8.48
C LEU A 163 -18.01 -32.09 9.79
N ILE A 164 -17.59 -31.24 10.72
CA ILE A 164 -17.15 -31.67 12.05
C ILE A 164 -18.30 -32.28 12.82
N LYS A 165 -19.47 -31.63 12.86
CA LYS A 165 -20.64 -32.17 13.56
C LYS A 165 -21.12 -33.52 13.02
N ASN A 166 -20.98 -33.75 11.73
CA ASN A 166 -21.41 -35.04 11.11
C ASN A 166 -20.38 -36.16 11.29
N LYS A 167 -19.20 -35.90 11.83
CA LYS A 167 -18.17 -36.87 12.13
C LYS A 167 -18.18 -37.34 13.60
N ILE A 168 -18.97 -36.65 14.43
CA ILE A 168 -19.22 -36.99 15.83
C ILE A 168 -20.55 -37.76 15.94
#